data_7996085b331b2cced9d579a9f0be8ea4
#
_entry.id   7996085b331b2cced9d579a9f0be8ea4
#
_cell.length_a   1.000
_cell.length_b   1.000
_cell.length_c   1.000
_cell.angle_alpha   90.00
_cell.angle_beta   90.00
_cell.angle_gamma   90.00
#
_symmetry.space_group_name_H-M   'P 1'
#
loop_
_entity.id
_entity.type
_entity.pdbx_description
1 polymer ?
#
loop_
_entity_poly.entity_id
_entity_poly.type
_entity_poly.pdbx_seq_one_letter_code
_entity_poly.pdbx_strand_id
1 'polypeptide(L)'
;MKAILDEMLAALSRGERVVLSSILASSGSVPRGAGAKMAVFEDDRVLGTIGGGAVERLSIQRAQDALKNGGSNELKSYNLHPSEVASTGMICGGAVTVYFQFFAPEQAADIAVLKRWREMLDKDVDLWLLLSLDGDGVNEFHVVTREEIPQDKVDYFSAKAVWKNGIYVEPLCHAGSVYIFGGGHVGRALVPVLATVGFRVVMYDNREELAKKENYPMASEVIFGSFSDISGKVALTANDYAVVMTPGHQADYEILSQVLGSDATYIGCIGSRTKVAKTRERLKCDGYTEEDIARVHAPIGLPILAETPEEIAISIAAEMIEHRARLAGQRH
;
A
#
# COMPACT_ATOMS: atom_id res chain seq x y z
N MET A 1 1.99 -0.65 8.09
CA MET A 1 3.42 -0.27 8.26
C MET A 1 3.59 0.99 9.09
N LYS A 2 2.87 2.10 8.83
CA LYS A 2 2.99 3.35 9.63
C LYS A 2 2.90 3.08 11.13
N ALA A 3 1.85 2.40 11.61
CA ALA A 3 1.66 2.09 13.03
C ALA A 3 2.83 1.26 13.63
N ILE A 4 3.40 0.33 12.86
CA ILE A 4 4.58 -0.43 13.31
C ILE A 4 5.76 0.50 13.51
N LEU A 5 6.06 1.38 12.55
CA LEU A 5 7.18 2.32 12.63
C LEU A 5 6.99 3.34 13.75
N ASP A 6 5.76 3.85 13.94
CA ASP A 6 5.45 4.80 15.02
C ASP A 6 5.72 4.16 16.39
N GLU A 7 5.27 2.91 16.62
CA GLU A 7 5.52 2.20 17.87
C GLU A 7 7.00 1.80 18.07
N MET A 8 7.70 1.39 17.00
CA MET A 8 9.14 1.12 17.06
C MET A 8 9.92 2.36 17.46
N LEU A 9 9.65 3.51 16.81
CA LEU A 9 10.31 4.77 17.13
C LEU A 9 9.99 5.25 18.56
N ALA A 10 8.75 5.06 19.01
CA ALA A 10 8.35 5.37 20.37
C ALA A 10 9.09 4.48 21.41
N ALA A 11 9.18 3.17 21.18
CA ALA A 11 9.91 2.24 22.03
C ALA A 11 11.40 2.60 22.11
N LEU A 12 12.05 2.80 20.98
CA LEU A 12 13.46 3.21 20.90
C LEU A 12 13.73 4.55 21.63
N SER A 13 12.78 5.49 21.56
CA SER A 13 12.89 6.77 22.27
C SER A 13 12.79 6.64 23.80
N ARG A 14 12.13 5.56 24.29
CA ARG A 14 12.08 5.22 25.74
C ARG A 14 13.30 4.41 26.22
N GLY A 15 14.24 4.09 25.32
CA GLY A 15 15.39 3.28 25.63
C GLY A 15 15.15 1.76 25.49
N GLU A 16 14.03 1.36 24.90
CA GLU A 16 13.65 -0.04 24.68
C GLU A 16 14.22 -0.55 23.34
N ARG A 17 14.51 -1.84 23.26
CA ARG A 17 14.96 -2.52 22.03
C ARG A 17 13.76 -3.11 21.30
N VAL A 18 13.91 -3.28 19.98
CA VAL A 18 12.87 -3.85 19.11
C VAL A 18 13.50 -4.77 18.08
N VAL A 19 12.83 -5.87 17.74
CA VAL A 19 13.18 -6.72 16.60
C VAL A 19 12.11 -6.60 15.52
N LEU A 20 12.52 -6.20 14.32
CA LEU A 20 11.67 -6.23 13.12
C LEU A 20 11.96 -7.52 12.33
N SER A 21 11.01 -8.41 12.29
CA SER A 21 11.05 -9.64 11.48
C SER A 21 10.44 -9.37 10.11
N SER A 22 11.16 -9.65 9.03
CA SER A 22 10.73 -9.43 7.65
C SER A 22 10.89 -10.70 6.82
N ILE A 23 9.87 -11.09 6.04
CA ILE A 23 10.02 -12.14 5.04
C ILE A 23 10.77 -11.57 3.84
N LEU A 24 11.96 -12.12 3.53
CA LEU A 24 12.73 -11.75 2.35
C LEU A 24 12.45 -12.64 1.15
N ALA A 25 12.23 -13.93 1.39
CA ALA A 25 11.91 -14.90 0.33
C ALA A 25 10.91 -15.93 0.82
N SER A 26 10.13 -16.45 -0.11
CA SER A 26 9.23 -17.56 0.11
C SER A 26 9.09 -18.41 -1.14
N SER A 27 8.89 -19.72 -0.96
CA SER A 27 8.65 -20.67 -2.04
C SER A 27 7.56 -21.67 -1.64
N GLY A 28 6.84 -22.19 -2.63
CA GLY A 28 5.72 -23.09 -2.39
C GLY A 28 4.49 -22.41 -1.78
N SER A 29 3.63 -23.17 -1.11
CA SER A 29 2.42 -22.63 -0.46
C SER A 29 2.79 -22.05 0.90
N VAL A 30 2.74 -20.72 1.01
CA VAL A 30 3.04 -19.97 2.24
C VAL A 30 1.92 -18.96 2.52
N PRO A 31 1.64 -18.65 3.81
CA PRO A 31 0.57 -17.72 4.19
C PRO A 31 0.83 -16.28 3.74
N ARG A 32 2.09 -15.86 3.71
CA ARG A 32 2.53 -14.52 3.27
C ARG A 32 3.85 -14.60 2.49
N GLY A 33 3.98 -13.75 1.47
CA GLY A 33 5.18 -13.61 0.67
C GLY A 33 6.17 -12.56 1.20
N ALA A 34 7.24 -12.32 0.41
CA ALA A 34 8.24 -11.30 0.68
C ALA A 34 7.60 -9.93 0.97
N GLY A 35 8.19 -9.18 1.88
CA GLY A 35 7.70 -7.87 2.33
C GLY A 35 6.80 -7.90 3.57
N ALA A 36 6.28 -9.07 4.00
CA ALA A 36 5.53 -9.17 5.24
C ALA A 36 6.43 -8.87 6.45
N LYS A 37 5.92 -8.07 7.40
CA LYS A 37 6.69 -7.57 8.55
C LYS A 37 5.94 -7.69 9.86
N MET A 38 6.71 -7.94 10.93
CA MET A 38 6.23 -8.04 12.30
C MET A 38 7.29 -7.48 13.24
N ALA A 39 6.90 -6.57 14.12
CA ALA A 39 7.76 -6.05 15.18
C ALA A 39 7.46 -6.74 16.51
N VAL A 40 8.50 -7.11 17.25
CA VAL A 40 8.46 -7.67 18.61
C VAL A 40 9.19 -6.72 19.55
N PHE A 41 8.57 -6.41 20.69
CA PHE A 41 9.05 -5.43 21.68
C PHE A 41 9.51 -6.10 22.97
N GLU A 42 10.27 -5.40 23.80
CA GLU A 42 10.77 -5.91 25.10
C GLU A 42 9.66 -6.26 26.10
N ASP A 43 8.49 -5.65 25.97
CA ASP A 43 7.30 -5.93 26.78
C ASP A 43 6.44 -7.08 26.24
N ASP A 44 6.99 -7.90 25.35
CA ASP A 44 6.34 -9.03 24.66
C ASP A 44 5.18 -8.63 23.71
N ARG A 45 4.91 -7.34 23.50
CA ARG A 45 3.97 -6.90 22.47
C ARG A 45 4.47 -7.28 21.07
N VAL A 46 3.51 -7.60 20.21
CA VAL A 46 3.75 -7.91 18.79
C VAL A 46 2.85 -7.06 17.92
N LEU A 47 3.41 -6.40 16.91
CA LEU A 47 2.65 -5.64 15.91
C LEU A 47 2.96 -6.15 14.50
N GLY A 48 1.90 -6.28 13.68
CA GLY A 48 2.01 -6.84 12.34
C GLY A 48 1.99 -8.36 12.34
N THR A 49 2.29 -8.96 11.20
CA THR A 49 2.28 -10.42 11.00
C THR A 49 3.13 -10.83 9.82
N ILE A 50 3.79 -11.96 9.92
CA ILE A 50 4.52 -12.61 8.83
C ILE A 50 3.77 -13.84 8.29
N GLY A 51 2.47 -13.97 8.61
CA GLY A 51 1.58 -14.98 8.04
C GLY A 51 0.94 -15.95 9.04
N GLY A 52 1.22 -15.80 10.32
CA GLY A 52 0.66 -16.67 11.36
C GLY A 52 1.33 -18.07 11.44
N GLY A 53 0.73 -18.92 12.24
CA GLY A 53 1.14 -20.32 12.37
C GLY A 53 2.51 -20.55 13.00
N ALA A 54 3.20 -21.62 12.57
CA ALA A 54 4.45 -22.08 13.17
C ALA A 54 5.60 -21.09 12.94
N VAL A 55 5.74 -20.54 11.71
CA VAL A 55 6.82 -19.61 11.37
C VAL A 55 6.72 -18.35 12.22
N GLU A 56 5.54 -17.78 12.36
CA GLU A 56 5.34 -16.57 13.17
C GLU A 56 5.63 -16.85 14.65
N ARG A 57 5.12 -17.93 15.20
CA ARG A 57 5.38 -18.34 16.59
C ARG A 57 6.88 -18.53 16.87
N LEU A 58 7.59 -19.26 15.99
CA LEU A 58 9.03 -19.47 16.11
C LEU A 58 9.81 -18.17 15.94
N SER A 59 9.35 -17.27 15.07
CA SER A 59 9.96 -15.96 14.86
C SER A 59 9.75 -15.04 16.06
N ILE A 60 8.57 -15.05 16.68
CA ILE A 60 8.32 -14.31 17.93
C ILE A 60 9.27 -14.78 19.03
N GLN A 61 9.36 -16.11 19.22
CA GLN A 61 10.22 -16.71 20.24
C GLN A 61 11.69 -16.32 20.03
N ARG A 62 12.16 -16.39 18.78
CA ARG A 62 13.54 -15.99 18.43
C ARG A 62 13.80 -14.50 18.65
N ALA A 63 12.86 -13.64 18.29
CA ALA A 63 12.96 -12.21 18.54
C ALA A 63 12.99 -11.89 20.04
N GLN A 64 12.17 -12.54 20.85
CA GLN A 64 12.16 -12.41 22.30
C GLN A 64 13.48 -12.87 22.92
N ASP A 65 14.06 -13.98 22.45
CA ASP A 65 15.36 -14.46 22.90
C ASP A 65 16.48 -13.44 22.57
N ALA A 66 16.46 -12.85 21.36
CA ALA A 66 17.38 -11.81 20.97
C ALA A 66 17.24 -10.55 21.84
N LEU A 67 16.02 -10.13 22.17
CA LEU A 67 15.77 -8.98 23.05
C LEU A 67 16.27 -9.21 24.47
N LYS A 68 16.13 -10.43 25.01
CA LYS A 68 16.57 -10.78 26.37
C LYS A 68 18.10 -10.91 26.50
N ASN A 69 18.74 -11.46 25.47
CA ASN A 69 20.16 -11.84 25.54
C ASN A 69 21.12 -10.85 24.85
N GLY A 70 20.60 -9.76 24.26
CA GLY A 70 21.39 -8.84 23.45
C GLY A 70 21.70 -9.47 22.10
N GLY A 71 20.74 -9.39 21.16
CA GLY A 71 20.83 -10.00 19.83
C GLY A 71 21.57 -9.13 18.81
N SER A 72 21.81 -9.72 17.66
CA SER A 72 22.28 -9.08 16.44
C SER A 72 21.32 -9.39 15.29
N ASN A 73 21.50 -8.71 14.15
CA ASN A 73 20.80 -9.02 12.93
C ASN A 73 21.05 -10.46 12.50
N GLU A 74 20.01 -11.16 12.06
CA GLU A 74 20.10 -12.57 11.71
C GLU A 74 19.17 -12.92 10.54
N LEU A 75 19.63 -13.85 9.67
CA LEU A 75 18.85 -14.46 8.61
C LEU A 75 18.52 -15.90 8.99
N LYS A 76 17.22 -16.27 8.93
CA LYS A 76 16.80 -17.65 9.26
C LYS A 76 15.83 -18.19 8.23
N SER A 77 16.13 -19.37 7.70
CA SER A 77 15.21 -20.11 6.82
C SER A 77 14.44 -21.15 7.61
N TYR A 78 13.15 -21.24 7.34
CA TYR A 78 12.22 -22.22 7.89
C TYR A 78 11.66 -23.07 6.76
N ASN A 79 11.79 -24.39 6.88
CA ASN A 79 11.16 -25.37 5.99
C ASN A 79 9.82 -25.80 6.60
N LEU A 80 8.73 -25.64 5.83
CA LEU A 80 7.37 -26.00 6.24
C LEU A 80 6.99 -27.42 5.79
N HIS A 81 7.95 -28.37 5.80
CA HIS A 81 7.66 -29.74 5.40
C HIS A 81 6.79 -30.43 6.47
N PRO A 82 5.76 -31.23 6.08
CA PRO A 82 4.85 -31.88 7.04
C PRO A 82 5.56 -32.74 8.10
N SER A 83 6.74 -33.30 7.80
CA SER A 83 7.53 -34.08 8.74
C SER A 83 8.21 -33.26 9.85
N GLU A 84 8.47 -31.97 9.63
CA GLU A 84 9.09 -31.07 10.62
C GLU A 84 8.04 -30.26 11.40
N VAL A 85 6.81 -30.18 10.88
CA VAL A 85 5.71 -29.38 11.43
C VAL A 85 4.57 -30.25 11.99
N ALA A 86 4.77 -31.56 12.11
CA ALA A 86 3.76 -32.53 12.58
C ALA A 86 3.11 -32.15 13.93
N SER A 87 3.76 -31.34 14.76
CA SER A 87 3.21 -30.85 16.04
C SER A 87 2.35 -29.59 15.92
N THR A 88 2.23 -28.96 14.75
CA THR A 88 1.61 -27.63 14.58
C THR A 88 0.38 -27.61 13.66
N GLY A 89 -0.02 -28.74 13.07
CA GLY A 89 -1.26 -28.87 12.29
C GLY A 89 -1.29 -28.11 10.95
N MET A 90 -0.15 -27.70 10.40
CA MET A 90 -0.09 -26.98 9.11
C MET A 90 0.22 -27.92 7.94
N ILE A 91 -0.53 -27.78 6.84
CA ILE A 91 -0.42 -28.58 5.60
C ILE A 91 0.26 -27.72 4.48
N CYS A 92 1.23 -26.90 4.82
CA CYS A 92 1.90 -26.06 3.82
C CYS A 92 3.29 -26.61 3.51
N GLY A 93 3.54 -26.99 2.24
CA GLY A 93 4.84 -27.47 1.77
C GLY A 93 5.65 -26.36 1.11
N GLY A 94 6.21 -25.43 1.89
CA GLY A 94 6.99 -24.31 1.37
C GLY A 94 8.21 -24.01 2.25
N ALA A 95 9.05 -23.06 1.81
CA ALA A 95 10.14 -22.52 2.59
C ALA A 95 9.99 -20.99 2.72
N VAL A 96 10.37 -20.45 3.89
CA VAL A 96 10.33 -19.02 4.18
C VAL A 96 11.67 -18.60 4.77
N THR A 97 12.24 -17.53 4.26
CA THR A 97 13.44 -16.90 4.84
C THR A 97 13.03 -15.61 5.52
N VAL A 98 13.25 -15.55 6.82
CA VAL A 98 12.97 -14.40 7.68
C VAL A 98 14.27 -13.72 8.06
N TYR A 99 14.30 -12.42 7.90
CA TYR A 99 15.36 -11.55 8.41
C TYR A 99 14.88 -10.91 9.71
N PHE A 100 15.68 -11.07 10.76
CA PHE A 100 15.49 -10.46 12.07
C PHE A 100 16.43 -9.27 12.18
N GLN A 101 15.88 -8.07 12.12
CA GLN A 101 16.64 -6.84 12.30
C GLN A 101 16.47 -6.34 13.73
N PHE A 102 17.58 -6.30 14.46
CA PHE A 102 17.64 -5.87 15.85
C PHE A 102 17.91 -4.37 15.90
N PHE A 103 17.08 -3.63 16.62
CA PHE A 103 17.21 -2.20 16.83
C PHE A 103 17.42 -1.92 18.30
N ALA A 104 18.44 -1.11 18.61
CA ALA A 104 18.74 -0.63 19.93
C ALA A 104 18.87 0.90 19.95
N PRO A 105 18.60 1.56 21.09
CA PRO A 105 18.59 3.02 21.19
C PRO A 105 19.90 3.71 20.78
N GLU A 106 21.03 3.03 20.92
CA GLU A 106 22.36 3.51 20.54
C GLU A 106 22.63 3.47 19.03
N GLN A 107 21.84 2.76 18.25
CA GLN A 107 22.00 2.63 16.80
C GLN A 107 21.40 3.83 16.04
N ALA A 108 22.02 5.00 16.21
CA ALA A 108 21.49 6.25 15.68
C ALA A 108 21.30 6.25 14.14
N ALA A 109 22.17 5.54 13.41
CA ALA A 109 22.07 5.43 11.93
C ALA A 109 20.81 4.67 11.52
N ASP A 110 20.53 3.51 12.12
CA ASP A 110 19.36 2.70 11.80
C ASP A 110 18.05 3.41 12.21
N ILE A 111 18.06 4.10 13.36
CA ILE A 111 16.94 4.91 13.81
C ILE A 111 16.68 6.06 12.82
N ALA A 112 17.69 6.68 12.24
CA ALA A 112 17.52 7.70 11.23
C ALA A 112 16.85 7.15 9.97
N VAL A 113 17.20 5.91 9.54
CA VAL A 113 16.52 5.22 8.42
C VAL A 113 15.06 4.93 8.75
N LEU A 114 14.75 4.46 9.99
CA LEU A 114 13.35 4.23 10.41
C LEU A 114 12.53 5.53 10.40
N LYS A 115 13.10 6.64 10.90
CA LYS A 115 12.45 7.97 10.87
C LYS A 115 12.18 8.41 9.44
N ARG A 116 13.19 8.30 8.56
CA ARG A 116 13.04 8.60 7.16
C ARG A 116 11.97 7.72 6.50
N TRP A 117 11.99 6.41 6.76
CA TRP A 117 10.97 5.49 6.25
C TRP A 117 9.57 5.96 6.64
N ARG A 118 9.38 6.23 7.94
CA ARG A 118 8.09 6.70 8.46
C ARG A 118 7.63 8.00 7.81
N GLU A 119 8.53 8.97 7.66
CA GLU A 119 8.25 10.27 7.04
C GLU A 119 7.86 10.11 5.56
N MET A 120 8.62 9.31 4.82
CA MET A 120 8.41 9.15 3.38
C MET A 120 7.10 8.42 3.05
N LEU A 121 6.57 7.58 3.95
CA LEU A 121 5.24 6.96 3.78
C LEU A 121 4.08 7.98 3.78
N ASP A 122 4.29 9.23 4.18
CA ASP A 122 3.31 10.30 4.10
C ASP A 122 3.46 11.15 2.82
N LYS A 123 4.54 10.92 2.06
CA LYS A 123 4.80 11.59 0.78
C LYS A 123 4.19 10.81 -0.39
N ASP A 124 4.00 11.51 -1.51
CA ASP A 124 3.59 10.91 -2.78
C ASP A 124 4.82 10.57 -3.62
N VAL A 125 5.49 9.49 -3.24
CA VAL A 125 6.76 9.06 -3.85
C VAL A 125 6.81 7.54 -3.99
N ASP A 126 7.53 7.07 -5.00
CA ASP A 126 8.00 5.70 -5.02
C ASP A 126 9.11 5.53 -3.98
N LEU A 127 8.98 4.54 -3.12
CA LEU A 127 9.91 4.26 -2.03
C LEU A 127 10.24 2.76 -1.98
N TRP A 128 11.51 2.46 -1.84
CA TRP A 128 12.01 1.09 -1.69
C TRP A 128 12.87 0.95 -0.44
N LEU A 129 12.82 -0.25 0.16
CA LEU A 129 13.80 -0.72 1.11
C LEU A 129 14.94 -1.39 0.34
N LEU A 130 16.17 -1.02 0.65
CA LEU A 130 17.39 -1.64 0.16
C LEU A 130 18.16 -2.22 1.34
N LEU A 131 18.39 -3.54 1.31
CA LEU A 131 19.28 -4.24 2.24
C LEU A 131 20.45 -4.85 1.45
N SER A 132 21.67 -4.65 1.92
CA SER A 132 22.84 -5.41 1.47
C SER A 132 23.17 -6.45 2.53
N LEU A 133 23.11 -7.73 2.15
CA LEU A 133 23.26 -8.89 3.01
C LEU A 133 24.61 -9.53 2.74
N ASP A 134 25.47 -9.63 3.74
CA ASP A 134 26.74 -10.35 3.64
C ASP A 134 26.81 -11.43 4.74
N GLY A 135 26.86 -12.68 4.33
CA GLY A 135 26.73 -13.81 5.26
C GLY A 135 25.38 -13.80 5.95
N ASP A 136 25.38 -13.83 7.30
CA ASP A 136 24.17 -13.81 8.13
C ASP A 136 23.75 -12.37 8.52
N GLY A 137 24.53 -11.34 8.12
CA GLY A 137 24.33 -9.95 8.52
C GLY A 137 23.83 -9.03 7.41
N VAL A 138 23.40 -7.82 7.81
CA VAL A 138 23.09 -6.71 6.90
C VAL A 138 24.18 -5.65 7.05
N ASN A 139 24.83 -5.33 5.95
CA ASN A 139 25.85 -4.28 5.90
C ASN A 139 25.26 -2.91 5.55
N GLU A 140 24.14 -2.91 4.81
CA GLU A 140 23.45 -1.68 4.41
C GLU A 140 21.96 -1.81 4.68
N PHE A 141 21.38 -0.77 5.29
CA PHE A 141 19.95 -0.61 5.50
C PHE A 141 19.55 0.80 5.09
N HIS A 142 18.84 0.92 3.97
CA HIS A 142 18.44 2.20 3.41
C HIS A 142 16.97 2.18 2.95
N VAL A 143 16.35 3.35 2.97
CA VAL A 143 15.15 3.63 2.20
C VAL A 143 15.50 4.66 1.13
N VAL A 144 15.13 4.38 -0.10
CA VAL A 144 15.51 5.17 -1.28
C VAL A 144 14.29 5.53 -2.11
N THR A 145 14.25 6.76 -2.61
CA THR A 145 13.26 7.21 -3.59
C THR A 145 13.74 6.89 -5.01
N ARG A 146 12.90 7.10 -6.01
CA ARG A 146 13.23 6.85 -7.42
C ARG A 146 14.48 7.63 -7.87
N GLU A 147 14.63 8.86 -7.41
CA GLU A 147 15.74 9.75 -7.76
C GLU A 147 17.07 9.34 -7.11
N GLU A 148 16.99 8.57 -6.03
CA GLU A 148 18.16 8.12 -5.25
C GLU A 148 18.62 6.71 -5.62
N ILE A 149 17.96 6.05 -6.57
CA ILE A 149 18.35 4.68 -7.00
C ILE A 149 19.77 4.70 -7.56
N PRO A 150 20.70 3.90 -6.99
CA PRO A 150 22.05 3.78 -7.53
C PRO A 150 21.99 3.20 -8.95
N GLN A 151 22.75 3.80 -9.88
CA GLN A 151 22.73 3.41 -11.31
C GLN A 151 23.15 1.96 -11.55
N ASP A 152 24.06 1.45 -10.74
CA ASP A 152 24.56 0.06 -10.80
C ASP A 152 23.55 -0.96 -10.21
N LYS A 153 22.48 -0.49 -9.54
CA LYS A 153 21.47 -1.33 -8.88
C LYS A 153 20.07 -1.19 -9.49
N VAL A 154 19.87 -0.45 -10.58
CA VAL A 154 18.55 -0.15 -11.16
C VAL A 154 17.70 -1.41 -11.41
N ASP A 155 18.33 -2.50 -11.86
CA ASP A 155 17.62 -3.77 -12.18
C ASP A 155 17.02 -4.47 -10.95
N TYR A 156 17.35 -4.05 -9.74
CA TYR A 156 16.76 -4.56 -8.49
C TYR A 156 15.48 -3.84 -8.11
N PHE A 157 15.23 -2.64 -8.62
CA PHE A 157 14.12 -1.79 -8.25
C PHE A 157 12.91 -2.04 -9.16
N SER A 158 11.95 -2.77 -8.65
CA SER A 158 10.75 -3.17 -9.38
C SER A 158 9.50 -3.08 -8.51
N ALA A 159 8.33 -3.38 -9.08
CA ALA A 159 7.07 -3.44 -8.35
C ALA A 159 6.96 -4.65 -7.39
N LYS A 160 7.95 -5.55 -7.39
CA LYS A 160 8.01 -6.74 -6.52
C LYS A 160 9.35 -6.77 -5.78
N ALA A 161 9.35 -7.44 -4.64
CA ALA A 161 10.59 -7.71 -3.92
C ALA A 161 11.54 -8.58 -4.77
N VAL A 162 12.81 -8.19 -4.80
CA VAL A 162 13.90 -8.89 -5.48
C VAL A 162 15.00 -9.20 -4.47
N TRP A 163 15.45 -10.45 -4.43
CA TRP A 163 16.62 -10.85 -3.66
C TRP A 163 17.61 -11.59 -4.58
N LYS A 164 18.74 -10.99 -4.84
CA LYS A 164 19.76 -11.53 -5.75
C LYS A 164 21.14 -10.98 -5.37
N ASN A 165 22.17 -11.84 -5.44
CA ASN A 165 23.58 -11.46 -5.20
C ASN A 165 23.81 -10.73 -3.86
N GLY A 166 23.13 -11.15 -2.78
CA GLY A 166 23.23 -10.50 -1.47
C GLY A 166 22.51 -9.16 -1.34
N ILE A 167 21.82 -8.71 -2.38
CA ILE A 167 21.04 -7.47 -2.36
C ILE A 167 19.54 -7.83 -2.32
N TYR A 168 18.84 -7.30 -1.34
CA TYR A 168 17.38 -7.35 -1.24
C TYR A 168 16.78 -5.97 -1.43
N VAL A 169 15.83 -5.86 -2.33
CA VAL A 169 15.06 -4.63 -2.57
C VAL A 169 13.58 -4.97 -2.55
N GLU A 170 12.80 -4.20 -1.82
CA GLU A 170 11.33 -4.32 -1.85
C GLU A 170 10.66 -2.96 -1.98
N PRO A 171 9.57 -2.84 -2.77
CA PRO A 171 8.76 -1.63 -2.79
C PRO A 171 8.03 -1.47 -1.46
N LEU A 172 8.13 -0.28 -0.87
CA LEU A 172 7.47 0.10 0.38
C LEU A 172 6.18 0.87 0.14
N CYS A 173 6.19 1.76 -0.83
CA CYS A 173 5.02 2.42 -1.39
C CYS A 173 5.30 2.84 -2.83
N HIS A 174 4.24 3.08 -3.57
CA HIS A 174 4.28 3.62 -4.91
C HIS A 174 3.74 5.03 -4.91
N ALA A 175 4.33 5.91 -5.72
CA ALA A 175 3.73 7.19 -6.05
C ALA A 175 2.36 6.97 -6.69
N GLY A 176 1.49 7.93 -6.50
CA GLY A 176 0.13 7.93 -7.01
C GLY A 176 -0.91 8.00 -5.90
N SER A 177 -1.91 8.82 -6.17
CA SER A 177 -2.99 9.10 -5.26
C SER A 177 -4.32 8.68 -5.85
N VAL A 178 -5.26 8.34 -5.00
CA VAL A 178 -6.67 8.16 -5.36
C VAL A 178 -7.39 9.47 -5.12
N TYR A 179 -7.72 10.17 -6.18
CA TYR A 179 -8.54 11.37 -6.14
C TYR A 179 -10.01 10.97 -6.18
N ILE A 180 -10.73 11.18 -5.07
CA ILE A 180 -12.16 10.93 -4.97
C ILE A 180 -12.90 12.25 -5.16
N PHE A 181 -13.59 12.39 -6.28
CA PHE A 181 -14.43 13.53 -6.60
C PHE A 181 -15.86 13.27 -6.14
N GLY A 182 -16.22 13.84 -4.99
CA GLY A 182 -17.52 13.72 -4.37
C GLY A 182 -17.50 13.09 -2.98
N GLY A 183 -17.61 13.94 -1.96
CA GLY A 183 -17.57 13.60 -0.53
C GLY A 183 -18.92 13.17 0.05
N GLY A 184 -19.81 12.57 -0.75
CA GLY A 184 -21.08 12.00 -0.28
C GLY A 184 -20.90 10.73 0.56
N HIS A 185 -22.01 10.00 0.79
CA HIS A 185 -21.99 8.81 1.67
C HIS A 185 -20.98 7.75 1.19
N VAL A 186 -20.97 7.42 -0.10
CA VAL A 186 -20.02 6.43 -0.66
C VAL A 186 -18.58 6.94 -0.58
N GLY A 187 -18.32 8.21 -0.92
CA GLY A 187 -16.98 8.80 -0.82
C GLY A 187 -16.46 8.76 0.61
N ARG A 188 -17.32 9.08 1.60
CA ARG A 188 -16.97 9.01 3.02
C ARG A 188 -16.63 7.58 3.46
N ALA A 189 -17.40 6.58 3.00
CA ALA A 189 -17.13 5.18 3.29
C ALA A 189 -15.88 4.65 2.58
N LEU A 190 -15.58 5.14 1.38
CA LEU A 190 -14.45 4.66 0.56
C LEU A 190 -13.08 5.11 1.10
N VAL A 191 -12.97 6.32 1.64
CA VAL A 191 -11.70 6.86 2.17
C VAL A 191 -11.03 5.91 3.17
N PRO A 192 -11.68 5.47 4.28
CA PRO A 192 -11.03 4.59 5.26
C PRO A 192 -10.70 3.21 4.68
N VAL A 193 -11.51 2.67 3.78
CA VAL A 193 -11.27 1.37 3.14
C VAL A 193 -9.99 1.43 2.30
N LEU A 194 -9.87 2.42 1.42
CA LEU A 194 -8.69 2.60 0.56
C LEU A 194 -7.42 2.88 1.38
N ALA A 195 -7.51 3.74 2.38
CA ALA A 195 -6.39 4.04 3.27
C ALA A 195 -5.90 2.79 4.02
N THR A 196 -6.83 1.93 4.48
CA THR A 196 -6.50 0.67 5.17
C THR A 196 -5.74 -0.30 4.27
N VAL A 197 -6.06 -0.36 2.97
CA VAL A 197 -5.37 -1.21 2.00
C VAL A 197 -4.18 -0.52 1.31
N GLY A 198 -3.74 0.63 1.86
CA GLY A 198 -2.47 1.27 1.52
C GLY A 198 -2.52 2.22 0.33
N PHE A 199 -3.69 2.70 -0.09
CA PHE A 199 -3.76 3.81 -1.04
C PHE A 199 -3.60 5.16 -0.32
N ARG A 200 -2.91 6.10 -0.95
CA ARG A 200 -2.93 7.51 -0.58
C ARG A 200 -4.22 8.12 -1.15
N VAL A 201 -5.05 8.71 -0.30
CA VAL A 201 -6.38 9.18 -0.71
C VAL A 201 -6.47 10.70 -0.60
N VAL A 202 -6.91 11.34 -1.68
CA VAL A 202 -7.22 12.76 -1.76
C VAL A 202 -8.73 12.91 -1.99
N MET A 203 -9.42 13.58 -1.08
CA MET A 203 -10.84 13.90 -1.23
C MET A 203 -11.02 15.26 -1.86
N TYR A 204 -11.85 15.36 -2.89
CA TYR A 204 -12.20 16.61 -3.56
C TYR A 204 -13.72 16.80 -3.57
N ASP A 205 -14.21 17.93 -3.07
CA ASP A 205 -15.65 18.28 -3.13
C ASP A 205 -15.84 19.77 -3.38
N ASN A 206 -16.93 20.12 -4.03
CA ASN A 206 -17.30 21.52 -4.30
C ASN A 206 -18.20 22.13 -3.21
N ARG A 207 -18.50 21.38 -2.16
CA ARG A 207 -19.26 21.83 -0.98
C ARG A 207 -18.31 22.03 0.19
N GLU A 208 -18.18 23.26 0.64
CA GLU A 208 -17.23 23.64 1.69
C GLU A 208 -17.46 22.86 2.99
N GLU A 209 -18.72 22.58 3.34
CA GLU A 209 -19.09 21.82 4.53
C GLU A 209 -18.66 20.36 4.48
N LEU A 210 -18.48 19.79 3.29
CA LEU A 210 -17.98 18.43 3.11
C LEU A 210 -16.47 18.39 2.92
N ALA A 211 -15.90 19.38 2.27
CA ALA A 211 -14.45 19.44 1.98
C ALA A 211 -13.63 19.88 3.21
N LYS A 212 -13.82 19.19 4.36
CA LYS A 212 -13.12 19.44 5.62
C LYS A 212 -12.37 18.18 6.07
N LYS A 213 -11.14 18.36 6.54
CA LYS A 213 -10.27 17.26 6.98
C LYS A 213 -10.90 16.41 8.10
N GLU A 214 -11.70 17.03 8.96
CA GLU A 214 -12.40 16.36 10.07
C GLU A 214 -13.42 15.33 9.56
N ASN A 215 -13.98 15.54 8.36
CA ASN A 215 -14.90 14.58 7.74
C ASN A 215 -14.19 13.33 7.18
N TYR A 216 -12.88 13.43 6.90
CA TYR A 216 -12.09 12.38 6.27
C TYR A 216 -10.72 12.24 6.97
N PRO A 217 -10.68 11.82 8.23
CA PRO A 217 -9.45 11.80 9.02
C PRO A 217 -8.34 10.93 8.39
N MET A 218 -8.71 9.88 7.65
CA MET A 218 -7.78 8.98 6.96
C MET A 218 -7.39 9.43 5.55
N ALA A 219 -8.01 10.47 4.98
CA ALA A 219 -7.53 11.05 3.73
C ALA A 219 -6.16 11.72 3.95
N SER A 220 -5.25 11.65 3.00
CA SER A 220 -3.98 12.38 3.04
C SER A 220 -4.20 13.87 2.88
N GLU A 221 -5.16 14.22 2.02
CA GLU A 221 -5.51 15.60 1.71
C GLU A 221 -7.02 15.74 1.46
N VAL A 222 -7.57 16.91 1.73
CA VAL A 222 -8.95 17.27 1.41
C VAL A 222 -8.95 18.62 0.70
N ILE A 223 -9.52 18.65 -0.49
CA ILE A 223 -9.50 19.82 -1.38
C ILE A 223 -10.94 20.33 -1.56
N PHE A 224 -11.15 21.60 -1.28
CA PHE A 224 -12.35 22.34 -1.69
C PHE A 224 -12.12 22.97 -3.06
N GLY A 225 -13.00 22.71 -4.05
CA GLY A 225 -12.85 23.26 -5.40
C GLY A 225 -14.05 23.02 -6.29
N SER A 226 -14.09 23.72 -7.44
CA SER A 226 -15.14 23.56 -8.44
C SER A 226 -14.97 22.25 -9.21
N PHE A 227 -16.06 21.55 -9.51
CA PHE A 227 -16.05 20.40 -10.40
C PHE A 227 -15.92 20.78 -11.89
N SER A 228 -16.27 22.03 -12.25
CA SER A 228 -16.14 22.50 -13.63
C SER A 228 -14.69 22.84 -14.04
N ASP A 229 -13.80 23.04 -13.07
CA ASP A 229 -12.37 23.24 -13.30
C ASP A 229 -11.57 22.70 -12.12
N ILE A 230 -10.92 21.53 -12.32
CA ILE A 230 -10.05 20.90 -11.33
C ILE A 230 -8.58 21.20 -11.59
N SER A 231 -8.21 21.73 -12.77
CA SER A 231 -6.83 21.85 -13.24
C SER A 231 -5.92 22.71 -12.36
N GLY A 232 -6.49 23.73 -11.71
CA GLY A 232 -5.74 24.58 -10.78
C GLY A 232 -5.40 23.93 -9.44
N LYS A 233 -5.94 22.74 -9.14
CA LYS A 233 -5.80 22.06 -7.84
C LYS A 233 -5.38 20.61 -7.95
N VAL A 234 -5.59 19.98 -9.11
CA VAL A 234 -5.31 18.56 -9.35
C VAL A 234 -4.56 18.41 -10.67
N ALA A 235 -3.40 17.78 -10.61
CA ALA A 235 -2.63 17.37 -11.78
C ALA A 235 -2.44 15.85 -11.72
N LEU A 236 -3.26 15.12 -12.48
CA LEU A 236 -3.22 13.65 -12.50
C LEU A 236 -2.06 13.16 -13.35
N THR A 237 -1.31 12.22 -12.80
CA THR A 237 -0.18 11.55 -13.45
C THR A 237 -0.55 10.10 -13.82
N ALA A 238 0.34 9.41 -14.52
CA ALA A 238 0.19 7.99 -14.87
C ALA A 238 0.17 7.03 -13.66
N ASN A 239 0.44 7.52 -12.45
CA ASN A 239 0.35 6.74 -11.22
C ASN A 239 -0.97 6.96 -10.47
N ASP A 240 -1.75 7.97 -10.86
CA ASP A 240 -2.95 8.39 -10.13
C ASP A 240 -4.22 7.68 -10.57
N TYR A 241 -5.17 7.62 -9.65
CA TYR A 241 -6.50 7.05 -9.82
C TYR A 241 -7.54 8.14 -9.65
N ALA A 242 -8.47 8.24 -10.59
CA ALA A 242 -9.61 9.16 -10.49
C ALA A 242 -10.89 8.38 -10.21
N VAL A 243 -11.59 8.72 -9.13
CA VAL A 243 -12.88 8.09 -8.74
C VAL A 243 -13.95 9.17 -8.68
N VAL A 244 -14.89 9.10 -9.62
CA VAL A 244 -15.95 10.10 -9.82
C VAL A 244 -17.24 9.59 -9.21
N MET A 245 -17.75 10.31 -8.18
CA MET A 245 -18.96 9.95 -7.45
C MET A 245 -19.73 11.17 -6.94
N THR A 246 -19.90 12.13 -7.81
CA THR A 246 -20.61 13.37 -7.45
C THR A 246 -22.12 13.19 -7.37
N PRO A 247 -22.85 14.12 -6.73
CA PRO A 247 -24.32 14.00 -6.57
C PRO A 247 -25.11 14.31 -7.85
N GLY A 248 -24.51 14.32 -9.02
CA GLY A 248 -25.25 14.66 -10.24
C GLY A 248 -24.60 14.23 -11.56
N HIS A 249 -25.42 14.08 -12.60
CA HIS A 249 -24.93 13.68 -13.93
C HIS A 249 -24.02 14.74 -14.56
N GLN A 250 -24.34 16.02 -14.32
CA GLN A 250 -23.60 17.13 -14.90
C GLN A 250 -22.21 17.21 -14.30
N ALA A 251 -22.08 17.14 -13.00
CA ALA A 251 -20.79 17.20 -12.32
C ALA A 251 -19.92 15.97 -12.61
N ASP A 252 -20.50 14.75 -12.69
CA ASP A 252 -19.74 13.58 -13.13
C ASP A 252 -19.18 13.76 -14.53
N TYR A 253 -19.99 14.27 -15.46
CA TYR A 253 -19.54 14.54 -16.82
C TYR A 253 -18.42 15.60 -16.86
N GLU A 254 -18.58 16.71 -16.11
CA GLU A 254 -17.58 17.77 -16.04
C GLU A 254 -16.23 17.27 -15.56
N ILE A 255 -16.22 16.37 -14.57
CA ILE A 255 -14.99 15.77 -14.08
C ILE A 255 -14.44 14.75 -15.07
N LEU A 256 -15.29 13.86 -15.62
CA LEU A 256 -14.86 12.85 -16.58
C LEU A 256 -14.21 13.47 -17.81
N SER A 257 -14.78 14.57 -18.35
CA SER A 257 -14.21 15.30 -19.48
C SER A 257 -12.81 15.84 -19.19
N GLN A 258 -12.50 16.22 -17.94
CA GLN A 258 -11.18 16.72 -17.55
C GLN A 258 -10.20 15.56 -17.31
N VAL A 259 -10.63 14.51 -16.56
CA VAL A 259 -9.73 13.42 -16.21
C VAL A 259 -9.42 12.49 -17.39
N LEU A 260 -10.29 12.40 -18.42
CA LEU A 260 -10.00 11.67 -19.65
C LEU A 260 -8.85 12.28 -20.46
N GLY A 261 -8.61 13.59 -20.32
CA GLY A 261 -7.46 14.28 -20.89
C GLY A 261 -6.15 14.05 -20.13
N SER A 262 -6.17 13.31 -19.02
CA SER A 262 -4.98 13.01 -18.21
C SER A 262 -4.44 11.61 -18.47
N ASP A 263 -3.24 11.35 -17.96
CA ASP A 263 -2.59 10.03 -18.00
C ASP A 263 -3.03 9.10 -16.85
N ALA A 264 -4.04 9.48 -16.05
CA ALA A 264 -4.48 8.67 -14.91
C ALA A 264 -4.60 7.19 -15.26
N THR A 265 -3.96 6.34 -14.43
CA THR A 265 -3.90 4.90 -14.67
C THR A 265 -5.25 4.19 -14.51
N TYR A 266 -6.14 4.80 -13.72
CA TYR A 266 -7.48 4.29 -13.46
C TYR A 266 -8.49 5.43 -13.40
N ILE A 267 -9.59 5.29 -14.11
CA ILE A 267 -10.71 6.24 -14.07
C ILE A 267 -11.98 5.43 -13.78
N GLY A 268 -12.59 5.64 -12.62
CA GLY A 268 -13.83 4.98 -12.24
C GLY A 268 -14.97 5.97 -12.04
N CYS A 269 -16.19 5.62 -12.46
CA CYS A 269 -17.36 6.46 -12.26
C CYS A 269 -18.53 5.67 -11.69
N ILE A 270 -19.12 6.21 -10.60
CA ILE A 270 -20.32 5.63 -10.01
C ILE A 270 -21.55 5.92 -10.88
N GLY A 271 -22.42 4.95 -11.04
CA GLY A 271 -23.70 5.20 -11.70
C GLY A 271 -24.44 3.93 -12.08
N SER A 272 -25.78 4.06 -12.22
CA SER A 272 -26.57 3.00 -12.81
C SER A 272 -26.20 2.80 -14.30
N ARG A 273 -26.50 1.63 -14.85
CA ARG A 273 -26.26 1.34 -16.29
C ARG A 273 -26.84 2.40 -17.21
N THR A 274 -28.04 2.91 -16.87
CA THR A 274 -28.70 3.99 -17.64
C THR A 274 -27.92 5.30 -17.57
N LYS A 275 -27.39 5.66 -16.39
CA LYS A 275 -26.58 6.86 -16.21
C LYS A 275 -25.29 6.77 -17.00
N VAL A 276 -24.62 5.63 -16.92
CA VAL A 276 -23.39 5.33 -17.66
C VAL A 276 -23.61 5.45 -19.19
N ALA A 277 -24.69 4.88 -19.72
CA ALA A 277 -25.00 4.97 -21.14
C ALA A 277 -25.16 6.43 -21.60
N LYS A 278 -25.92 7.24 -20.86
CA LYS A 278 -26.09 8.67 -21.16
C LYS A 278 -24.80 9.46 -21.12
N THR A 279 -23.95 9.19 -20.14
CA THR A 279 -22.64 9.85 -20.02
C THR A 279 -21.73 9.49 -21.19
N ARG A 280 -21.71 8.21 -21.61
CA ARG A 280 -20.97 7.75 -22.79
C ARG A 280 -21.44 8.42 -24.08
N GLU A 281 -22.76 8.49 -24.32
CA GLU A 281 -23.32 9.19 -25.49
C GLU A 281 -22.87 10.65 -25.53
N ARG A 282 -22.92 11.33 -24.40
CA ARG A 282 -22.50 12.73 -24.33
C ARG A 282 -21.01 12.90 -24.62
N LEU A 283 -20.15 12.07 -24.02
CA LEU A 283 -18.71 12.09 -24.31
C LEU A 283 -18.43 11.88 -25.80
N LYS A 284 -19.15 10.95 -26.47
CA LYS A 284 -19.02 10.75 -27.93
C LYS A 284 -19.43 12.00 -28.71
N CYS A 285 -20.53 12.67 -28.34
CA CYS A 285 -20.97 13.90 -28.99
C CYS A 285 -19.93 15.01 -28.86
N ASP A 286 -19.16 15.02 -27.77
CA ASP A 286 -18.11 16.01 -27.50
C ASP A 286 -16.73 15.62 -28.06
N GLY A 287 -16.67 14.52 -28.86
CA GLY A 287 -15.50 14.13 -29.64
C GLY A 287 -14.54 13.16 -28.98
N TYR A 288 -14.88 12.60 -27.80
CA TYR A 288 -14.08 11.52 -27.18
C TYR A 288 -14.22 10.23 -28.00
N THR A 289 -13.10 9.54 -28.20
CA THR A 289 -13.06 8.27 -28.93
C THR A 289 -13.63 7.11 -28.09
N GLU A 290 -13.95 6.00 -28.76
CA GLU A 290 -14.33 4.77 -28.02
C GLU A 290 -13.20 4.28 -27.12
N GLU A 291 -11.95 4.50 -27.51
CA GLU A 291 -10.77 4.14 -26.73
C GLU A 291 -10.66 4.98 -25.45
N ASP A 292 -10.89 6.29 -25.54
CA ASP A 292 -10.94 7.17 -24.36
C ASP A 292 -12.03 6.71 -23.39
N ILE A 293 -13.23 6.45 -23.91
CA ILE A 293 -14.38 6.05 -23.11
C ILE A 293 -14.19 4.66 -22.49
N ALA A 294 -13.47 3.75 -23.16
CA ALA A 294 -13.16 2.42 -22.64
C ALA A 294 -12.21 2.45 -21.42
N ARG A 295 -11.47 3.53 -21.22
CA ARG A 295 -10.67 3.74 -20.01
C ARG A 295 -11.52 3.93 -18.74
N VAL A 296 -12.80 4.27 -18.91
CA VAL A 296 -13.69 4.53 -17.75
C VAL A 296 -14.34 3.25 -17.27
N HIS A 297 -14.00 2.84 -16.06
CA HIS A 297 -14.67 1.76 -15.32
C HIS A 297 -16.03 2.27 -14.82
N ALA A 298 -17.10 1.93 -15.53
CA ALA A 298 -18.46 2.38 -15.21
C ALA A 298 -19.51 1.32 -15.59
N PRO A 299 -20.33 0.86 -14.65
CA PRO A 299 -20.33 1.19 -13.21
C PRO A 299 -19.03 0.78 -12.52
N ILE A 300 -18.50 1.65 -11.64
CA ILE A 300 -17.30 1.36 -10.85
C ILE A 300 -17.57 0.23 -9.84
N GLY A 301 -16.57 -0.61 -9.60
CA GLY A 301 -16.59 -1.67 -8.60
C GLY A 301 -16.91 -3.06 -9.16
N LEU A 302 -16.43 -4.09 -8.47
CA LEU A 302 -16.73 -5.49 -8.80
C LEU A 302 -18.21 -5.82 -8.53
N PRO A 303 -18.83 -6.72 -9.31
CA PRO A 303 -20.26 -7.06 -9.18
C PRO A 303 -20.52 -7.99 -7.97
N ILE A 304 -20.40 -7.48 -6.76
CA ILE A 304 -20.64 -8.21 -5.51
C ILE A 304 -22.05 -8.02 -4.95
N LEU A 305 -22.97 -7.42 -5.73
CA LEU A 305 -24.34 -7.12 -5.32
C LEU A 305 -24.42 -6.15 -4.13
N ALA A 306 -23.50 -5.19 -4.07
CA ALA A 306 -23.41 -4.18 -3.03
C ALA A 306 -24.62 -3.21 -3.06
N GLU A 307 -25.22 -2.92 -1.91
CA GLU A 307 -26.37 -2.03 -1.73
C GLU A 307 -26.05 -0.83 -0.86
N THR A 308 -25.35 -1.02 0.27
CA THR A 308 -24.99 0.06 1.20
C THR A 308 -23.75 0.84 0.73
N PRO A 309 -23.58 2.09 1.18
CA PRO A 309 -22.36 2.86 0.90
C PRO A 309 -21.06 2.13 1.27
N GLU A 310 -21.07 1.40 2.37
CA GLU A 310 -19.93 0.63 2.88
C GLU A 310 -19.64 -0.58 1.98
N GLU A 311 -20.65 -1.31 1.53
CA GLU A 311 -20.51 -2.42 0.59
C GLU A 311 -20.03 -1.95 -0.79
N ILE A 312 -20.56 -0.82 -1.28
CA ILE A 312 -20.12 -0.18 -2.52
C ILE A 312 -18.64 0.23 -2.39
N ALA A 313 -18.24 0.77 -1.25
CA ALA A 313 -16.83 1.10 -0.99
C ALA A 313 -15.92 -0.12 -1.05
N ILE A 314 -16.35 -1.28 -0.51
CA ILE A 314 -15.63 -2.55 -0.59
C ILE A 314 -15.54 -3.02 -2.06
N SER A 315 -16.64 -2.96 -2.80
CA SER A 315 -16.70 -3.31 -4.23
C SER A 315 -15.68 -2.51 -5.05
N ILE A 316 -15.66 -1.19 -4.85
CA ILE A 316 -14.72 -0.27 -5.52
C ILE A 316 -13.27 -0.58 -5.12
N ALA A 317 -13.01 -0.71 -3.83
CA ALA A 317 -11.67 -1.01 -3.34
C ALA A 317 -11.14 -2.35 -3.88
N ALA A 318 -12.00 -3.36 -4.00
CA ALA A 318 -11.62 -4.66 -4.56
C ALA A 318 -11.22 -4.55 -6.04
N GLU A 319 -11.96 -3.80 -6.87
CA GLU A 319 -11.59 -3.54 -8.27
C GLU A 319 -10.26 -2.78 -8.37
N MET A 320 -10.07 -1.77 -7.54
CA MET A 320 -8.83 -0.99 -7.52
C MET A 320 -7.61 -1.82 -7.06
N ILE A 321 -7.80 -2.73 -6.11
CA ILE A 321 -6.76 -3.70 -5.69
C ILE A 321 -6.40 -4.62 -6.86
N GLU A 322 -7.40 -5.15 -7.59
CA GLU A 322 -7.18 -5.99 -8.77
C GLU A 322 -6.42 -5.22 -9.85
N HIS A 323 -6.83 -3.99 -10.15
CA HIS A 323 -6.16 -3.11 -11.12
C HIS A 323 -4.68 -2.90 -10.74
N ARG A 324 -4.40 -2.51 -9.48
CA ARG A 324 -3.04 -2.35 -8.96
C ARG A 324 -2.21 -3.61 -9.07
N ALA A 325 -2.79 -4.77 -8.76
CA ALA A 325 -2.11 -6.05 -8.86
C ALA A 325 -1.76 -6.44 -10.31
N ARG A 326 -2.65 -6.13 -11.27
CA ARG A 326 -2.40 -6.34 -12.71
C ARG A 326 -1.25 -5.46 -13.21
N LEU A 327 -1.21 -4.19 -12.80
CA LEU A 327 -0.10 -3.27 -13.13
C LEU A 327 1.23 -3.80 -12.58
N ALA A 328 1.24 -4.34 -11.37
CA ALA A 328 2.43 -4.95 -10.76
C ALA A 328 2.81 -6.30 -11.41
N GLY A 329 2.09 -6.78 -12.44
CA GLY A 329 2.34 -8.05 -13.10
C GLY A 329 2.05 -9.27 -12.22
N GLN A 330 1.15 -9.14 -11.26
CA GLN A 330 0.66 -10.25 -10.45
C GLN A 330 -0.48 -10.93 -11.22
N ARG A 331 -0.21 -12.13 -11.74
CA ARG A 331 -1.26 -13.01 -12.29
C ARG A 331 -1.76 -13.90 -11.14
N HIS A 332 -3.04 -13.91 -10.91
CA HIS A 332 -3.71 -14.94 -10.09
C HIS A 332 -3.97 -16.17 -10.92
#